data_a06cae113ef8d162fc0f2f3f26e11267
#
_entry.id   a06cae113ef8d162fc0f2f3f26e11267
#
_cell.length_a   1.000
_cell.length_b   1.000
_cell.length_c   1.000
_cell.angle_alpha   90.00
_cell.angle_beta   90.00
_cell.angle_gamma   90.00
#
_symmetry.space_group_name_H-M   'P 1'
#
loop_
_entity.id
_entity.type
_entity.pdbx_description
1 polymer ?
#
loop_
_entity_poly.entity_id
_entity_poly.type
_entity_poly.pdbx_seq_one_letter_code
_entity_poly.pdbx_strand_id
1 'polypeptide(L)'
;MKSRTCRYSIIIGQNAHLMKRLISLLLLFCIGLPLLAQQQRPTQTPKRDQKKKEVAEIDTIPLYNGTYICVDLYGIGSKLLGGDFMSSEVSVAVNLKNKFIPTFEFGMGGTDTWNETGIHYKSKMAPFFRIGVDYNTMAKKKEKNSYLYAGLRYAFSSFKYDVSTMPADDPIWGDAVGNPSLGDGYWGGSVPFSHLGMKGSVQWLEIVLGVKVRIYKNFNMGWSVRMKYKTKASTGEYGNPWYVPGYGKFKSNNMGITYSLIYKLPL
;
A
#
# COMPACT_ATOMS: atom_id res chain seq x y z
N MET A 1 41.90 -20.08 -2.27
CA MET A 1 40.84 -19.11 -2.57
C MET A 1 39.45 -19.78 -2.55
N LYS A 2 39.06 -20.37 -1.42
CA LYS A 2 37.84 -21.19 -1.29
C LYS A 2 37.14 -21.05 0.06
N SER A 3 36.90 -19.82 0.55
CA SER A 3 36.21 -19.70 1.87
C SER A 3 35.20 -18.55 2.04
N ARG A 4 34.92 -17.76 1.00
CA ARG A 4 33.97 -16.65 1.14
C ARG A 4 32.53 -16.94 0.64
N THR A 5 32.36 -17.89 -0.26
CA THR A 5 31.04 -18.24 -0.82
C THR A 5 30.16 -19.06 0.13
N CYS A 6 30.75 -19.79 1.07
CA CYS A 6 29.97 -20.65 1.99
C CYS A 6 29.31 -19.89 3.14
N ARG A 7 29.78 -18.68 3.51
CA ARG A 7 29.17 -17.87 4.58
C ARG A 7 27.91 -17.12 4.14
N TYR A 8 27.82 -16.73 2.89
CA TYR A 8 26.64 -16.00 2.40
C TYR A 8 25.39 -16.87 2.28
N SER A 9 25.52 -18.14 1.89
CA SER A 9 24.37 -19.04 1.79
C SER A 9 23.77 -19.42 3.15
N ILE A 10 24.56 -19.46 4.21
CA ILE A 10 24.10 -19.80 5.56
C ILE A 10 23.31 -18.63 6.17
N ILE A 11 23.70 -17.39 5.92
CA ILE A 11 23.02 -16.19 6.45
C ILE A 11 21.66 -16.00 5.77
N ILE A 12 21.54 -16.27 4.48
CA ILE A 12 20.27 -16.18 3.74
C ILE A 12 19.30 -17.28 4.22
N GLY A 13 19.77 -18.48 4.49
CA GLY A 13 18.95 -19.58 5.01
C GLY A 13 18.41 -19.31 6.42
N GLN A 14 19.20 -18.73 7.31
CA GLN A 14 18.77 -18.41 8.67
C GLN A 14 17.71 -17.30 8.71
N ASN A 15 17.83 -16.27 7.87
CA ASN A 15 16.84 -15.20 7.79
C ASN A 15 15.50 -15.67 7.21
N ALA A 16 15.52 -16.60 6.26
CA ALA A 16 14.31 -17.19 5.71
C ALA A 16 13.56 -18.05 6.74
N HIS A 17 14.27 -18.78 7.61
CA HIS A 17 13.68 -19.54 8.71
C HIS A 17 13.11 -18.65 9.81
N LEU A 18 13.79 -17.56 10.15
CA LEU A 18 13.32 -16.59 11.13
C LEU A 18 12.04 -15.89 10.65
N MET A 19 12.00 -15.49 9.39
CA MET A 19 10.85 -14.86 8.76
C MET A 19 9.64 -15.80 8.69
N LYS A 20 9.84 -17.07 8.37
CA LYS A 20 8.76 -18.09 8.41
C LYS A 20 8.21 -18.30 9.82
N ARG A 21 9.06 -18.30 10.84
CA ARG A 21 8.63 -18.41 12.26
C ARG A 21 7.87 -17.18 12.72
N LEU A 22 8.29 -15.98 12.34
CA LEU A 22 7.58 -14.73 12.64
C LEU A 22 6.20 -14.68 11.98
N ILE A 23 6.09 -15.07 10.71
CA ILE A 23 4.80 -15.15 9.99
C ILE A 23 3.89 -16.19 10.62
N SER A 24 4.41 -17.36 11.02
CA SER A 24 3.65 -18.42 11.70
C SER A 24 3.16 -17.97 13.08
N LEU A 25 3.98 -17.24 13.85
CA LEU A 25 3.58 -16.67 15.14
C LEU A 25 2.51 -15.59 14.98
N LEU A 26 2.59 -14.76 13.96
CA LEU A 26 1.61 -13.71 13.66
C LEU A 26 0.28 -14.30 13.21
N LEU A 27 0.30 -15.38 12.42
CA LEU A 27 -0.89 -16.14 12.04
C LEU A 27 -1.53 -16.84 13.25
N LEU A 28 -0.75 -17.45 14.13
CA LEU A 28 -1.24 -18.05 15.38
C LEU A 28 -1.88 -17.03 16.32
N PHE A 29 -1.32 -15.82 16.40
CA PHE A 29 -1.87 -14.72 17.19
C PHE A 29 -3.21 -14.22 16.63
N CYS A 30 -3.34 -14.14 15.29
CA CYS A 30 -4.58 -13.75 14.62
C CYS A 30 -5.71 -14.80 14.77
N ILE A 31 -5.38 -16.09 14.86
CA ILE A 31 -6.35 -17.19 15.02
C ILE A 31 -6.72 -17.38 16.50
N GLY A 32 -5.81 -17.12 17.43
CA GLY A 32 -6.03 -17.30 18.86
C GLY A 32 -6.96 -16.28 19.51
N LEU A 33 -7.01 -15.05 19.01
CA LEU A 33 -7.84 -13.98 19.57
C LEU A 33 -9.35 -14.23 19.50
N PRO A 34 -9.95 -14.82 18.45
CA PRO A 34 -11.38 -15.10 18.44
C PRO A 34 -11.79 -16.28 19.34
N LEU A 35 -10.89 -17.21 19.66
CA LEU A 35 -11.18 -18.35 20.51
C LEU A 35 -11.32 -17.96 22.00
N LEU A 36 -10.59 -16.96 22.46
CA LEU A 36 -10.72 -16.45 23.84
C LEU A 36 -11.97 -15.59 24.05
N ALA A 37 -12.57 -15.05 22.99
CA ALA A 37 -13.79 -14.26 23.05
C ALA A 37 -15.07 -15.11 23.13
N GLN A 38 -15.01 -16.42 22.90
CA GLN A 38 -16.18 -17.31 22.92
C GLN A 38 -16.50 -17.92 24.29
N GLN A 39 -15.66 -17.74 25.31
CA GLN A 39 -15.79 -18.47 26.58
C GLN A 39 -16.66 -17.78 27.63
N GLN A 40 -17.38 -16.71 27.30
CA GLN A 40 -18.37 -16.10 28.23
C GLN A 40 -19.73 -15.93 27.56
N ARG A 41 -20.45 -17.05 27.37
CA ARG A 41 -21.89 -17.01 27.26
C ARG A 41 -22.49 -17.45 28.60
N PRO A 42 -23.11 -16.55 29.38
CA PRO A 42 -23.97 -16.97 30.46
C PRO A 42 -25.21 -17.62 29.87
N THR A 43 -25.53 -18.81 30.37
CA THR A 43 -26.76 -19.56 30.09
C THR A 43 -27.97 -18.70 30.52
N GLN A 44 -28.66 -18.12 29.54
CA GLN A 44 -29.91 -17.41 29.82
C GLN A 44 -31.08 -18.39 29.76
N THR A 45 -31.71 -18.59 30.90
CA THR A 45 -33.05 -19.15 31.05
C THR A 45 -34.06 -18.36 30.22
N PRO A 46 -35.03 -19.00 29.55
CA PRO A 46 -35.99 -18.28 28.73
C PRO A 46 -36.97 -17.51 29.63
N LYS A 47 -36.86 -16.20 29.66
CA LYS A 47 -37.90 -15.31 30.19
C LYS A 47 -38.87 -14.94 29.09
N ARG A 48 -40.10 -15.36 29.32
CA ARG A 48 -41.37 -15.11 28.64
C ARG A 48 -41.54 -13.66 28.26
N ASP A 49 -42.01 -13.47 27.04
CA ASP A 49 -42.40 -12.25 26.35
C ASP A 49 -42.96 -11.10 27.20
N GLN A 50 -42.20 -10.04 27.30
CA GLN A 50 -42.76 -8.70 27.39
C GLN A 50 -42.26 -7.88 26.17
N LYS A 51 -43.13 -7.79 25.17
CA LYS A 51 -42.99 -6.87 24.04
C LYS A 51 -43.05 -5.45 24.57
N LYS A 52 -41.96 -4.96 25.14
CA LYS A 52 -41.75 -3.54 25.32
C LYS A 52 -41.64 -2.96 23.92
N LYS A 53 -42.64 -2.17 23.49
CA LYS A 53 -42.49 -1.25 22.39
C LYS A 53 -41.31 -0.37 22.71
N GLU A 54 -40.15 -0.70 22.16
CA GLU A 54 -39.01 0.22 22.06
C GLU A 54 -39.53 1.36 21.18
N VAL A 55 -39.86 2.45 21.81
CA VAL A 55 -39.98 3.74 21.13
C VAL A 55 -38.62 3.91 20.45
N ALA A 56 -38.62 3.82 19.13
CA ALA A 56 -37.44 4.08 18.35
C ALA A 56 -37.00 5.52 18.65
N GLU A 57 -36.03 5.68 19.55
CA GLU A 57 -35.31 6.93 19.65
C GLU A 57 -34.78 7.18 18.24
N ILE A 58 -35.36 8.15 17.58
CA ILE A 58 -34.88 8.68 16.30
C ILE A 58 -33.55 9.35 16.64
N ASP A 59 -32.51 8.56 16.63
CA ASP A 59 -31.12 8.98 16.83
C ASP A 59 -30.78 9.84 15.59
N THR A 60 -31.13 11.14 15.66
CA THR A 60 -30.86 12.11 14.59
C THR A 60 -29.36 12.34 14.52
N ILE A 61 -28.68 11.46 13.76
CA ILE A 61 -27.24 11.59 13.49
C ILE A 61 -27.07 12.89 12.70
N PRO A 62 -26.26 13.85 13.20
CA PRO A 62 -26.03 15.09 12.49
C PRO A 62 -25.42 14.85 11.13
N LEU A 63 -25.68 15.72 10.17
CA LEU A 63 -25.13 15.62 8.82
C LEU A 63 -23.61 15.55 8.86
N TYR A 64 -22.99 16.39 9.66
CA TYR A 64 -21.55 16.40 9.90
C TYR A 64 -21.24 15.66 11.22
N ASN A 65 -20.41 14.65 11.16
CA ASN A 65 -20.02 13.82 12.31
C ASN A 65 -18.49 13.80 12.55
N GLY A 66 -17.81 14.84 12.07
CA GLY A 66 -16.38 15.07 12.32
C GLY A 66 -15.48 14.82 11.12
N THR A 67 -14.30 15.40 11.19
CA THR A 67 -13.23 15.28 10.20
C THR A 67 -12.12 14.41 10.77
N TYR A 68 -11.53 13.60 9.93
CA TYR A 68 -10.42 12.72 10.24
C TYR A 68 -9.20 13.09 9.42
N ILE A 69 -8.04 13.12 10.05
CA ILE A 69 -6.74 13.18 9.38
C ILE A 69 -6.10 11.80 9.54
N CYS A 70 -5.62 11.23 8.46
CA CYS A 70 -5.00 9.92 8.46
C CYS A 70 -3.58 10.02 7.88
N VAL A 71 -2.66 9.25 8.46
CA VAL A 71 -1.28 9.10 7.97
C VAL A 71 -1.04 7.62 7.72
N ASP A 72 -0.53 7.27 6.54
CA ASP A 72 -0.15 5.89 6.23
C ASP A 72 1.24 5.59 6.76
N LEU A 73 1.32 4.60 7.63
CA LEU A 73 2.57 4.14 8.23
C LEU A 73 3.25 3.02 7.43
N TYR A 74 2.48 2.28 6.63
CA TYR A 74 3.00 1.14 5.88
C TYR A 74 3.98 1.55 4.77
N GLY A 75 3.66 2.60 4.04
CA GLY A 75 4.50 3.08 2.95
C GLY A 75 5.88 3.57 3.41
N ILE A 76 5.94 4.22 4.58
CA ILE A 76 7.19 4.63 5.21
C ILE A 76 7.95 3.40 5.73
N GLY A 77 7.26 2.49 6.40
CA GLY A 77 7.83 1.28 6.98
C GLY A 77 8.39 0.33 5.94
N SER A 78 7.81 0.24 4.74
CA SER A 78 8.27 -0.67 3.70
C SER A 78 9.71 -0.39 3.25
N LYS A 79 10.10 0.88 3.13
CA LYS A 79 11.47 1.25 2.78
C LYS A 79 12.46 0.92 3.90
N LEU A 80 12.07 1.12 5.16
CA LEU A 80 12.90 0.76 6.31
C LEU A 80 13.15 -0.75 6.41
N LEU A 81 12.23 -1.56 5.90
CA LEU A 81 12.31 -3.01 5.84
C LEU A 81 12.99 -3.55 4.56
N GLY A 82 13.65 -2.68 3.77
CA GLY A 82 14.37 -3.07 2.56
C GLY A 82 13.50 -3.17 1.30
N GLY A 83 12.35 -2.53 1.27
CA GLY A 83 11.51 -2.48 0.08
C GLY A 83 12.09 -1.62 -1.04
N ASP A 84 11.76 -1.96 -2.29
CA ASP A 84 12.25 -1.32 -3.52
C ASP A 84 11.71 0.10 -3.74
N PHE A 85 10.72 0.50 -2.99
CA PHE A 85 10.07 1.81 -3.15
C PHE A 85 9.79 2.48 -1.81
N MET A 86 9.73 3.80 -1.83
CA MET A 86 9.32 4.64 -0.72
C MET A 86 8.00 5.32 -1.07
N SER A 87 7.05 5.30 -0.13
CA SER A 87 5.78 6.01 -0.28
C SER A 87 5.39 6.62 1.06
N SER A 88 4.81 7.81 1.02
CA SER A 88 4.23 8.48 2.18
C SER A 88 2.90 9.08 1.77
N GLU A 89 1.90 8.97 2.63
CA GLU A 89 0.53 9.36 2.29
C GLU A 89 -0.16 10.00 3.50
N VAL A 90 -0.83 11.10 3.25
CA VAL A 90 -1.71 11.79 4.20
C VAL A 90 -3.07 11.91 3.58
N SER A 91 -4.12 11.69 4.36
CA SER A 91 -5.49 11.83 3.87
C SER A 91 -6.38 12.60 4.85
N VAL A 92 -7.38 13.25 4.28
CA VAL A 92 -8.44 13.94 5.00
C VAL A 92 -9.78 13.31 4.62
N ALA A 93 -10.56 12.97 5.62
CA ALA A 93 -11.86 12.32 5.43
C ALA A 93 -12.92 13.03 6.28
N VAL A 94 -14.07 13.29 5.68
CA VAL A 94 -15.21 13.96 6.35
C VAL A 94 -16.33 12.96 6.55
N ASN A 95 -16.78 12.78 7.77
CA ASN A 95 -17.83 11.83 8.08
C ASN A 95 -19.22 12.49 7.96
N LEU A 96 -19.99 12.06 6.97
CA LEU A 96 -21.35 12.54 6.72
C LEU A 96 -22.37 11.49 7.16
N LYS A 97 -23.23 11.85 8.12
CA LYS A 97 -24.29 10.99 8.69
C LYS A 97 -23.80 9.61 9.15
N ASN A 98 -22.53 9.51 9.53
CA ASN A 98 -21.87 8.24 9.86
C ASN A 98 -21.99 7.14 8.77
N LYS A 99 -22.36 7.53 7.56
CA LYS A 99 -22.63 6.61 6.45
C LYS A 99 -21.69 6.82 5.27
N PHE A 100 -21.54 8.05 4.79
CA PHE A 100 -20.66 8.40 3.68
C PHE A 100 -19.47 9.20 4.18
N ILE A 101 -18.30 8.86 3.70
CA ILE A 101 -17.05 9.45 4.15
C ILE A 101 -16.24 9.83 2.90
N PRO A 102 -16.53 11.02 2.30
CA PRO A 102 -15.66 11.55 1.26
C PRO A 102 -14.23 11.70 1.79
N THR A 103 -13.28 11.26 0.98
CA THR A 103 -11.86 11.19 1.36
C THR A 103 -11.02 11.76 0.23
N PHE A 104 -10.09 12.60 0.61
CA PHE A 104 -9.02 13.11 -0.25
C PHE A 104 -7.69 12.64 0.29
N GLU A 105 -6.84 12.09 -0.57
CA GLU A 105 -5.53 11.58 -0.21
C GLU A 105 -4.46 12.24 -1.08
N PHE A 106 -3.39 12.67 -0.44
CA PHE A 106 -2.18 13.18 -1.06
C PHE A 106 -1.00 12.36 -0.59
N GLY A 107 -0.15 11.96 -1.52
CA GLY A 107 1.06 11.26 -1.16
C GLY A 107 2.19 11.51 -2.14
N MET A 108 3.36 11.07 -1.75
CA MET A 108 4.58 11.11 -2.56
C MET A 108 5.20 9.73 -2.60
N GLY A 109 5.74 9.36 -3.75
CA GLY A 109 6.40 8.06 -3.89
C GLY A 109 7.55 8.11 -4.90
N GLY A 110 8.50 7.22 -4.73
CA GLY A 110 9.65 7.07 -5.59
C GLY A 110 10.30 5.70 -5.46
N THR A 111 11.19 5.38 -6.39
CA THR A 111 11.95 4.13 -6.38
C THR A 111 13.37 4.36 -6.88
N ASP A 112 14.27 3.53 -6.39
CA ASP A 112 15.64 3.42 -6.88
C ASP A 112 16.03 1.96 -6.70
N THR A 113 15.96 1.18 -7.79
CA THR A 113 16.12 -0.27 -7.74
C THR A 113 16.72 -0.84 -9.03
N TRP A 114 17.43 -1.94 -8.89
CA TRP A 114 17.94 -2.75 -9.99
C TRP A 114 17.06 -3.98 -10.15
N ASN A 115 16.76 -4.33 -11.38
CA ASN A 115 16.13 -5.62 -11.62
C ASN A 115 17.18 -6.74 -11.80
N GLU A 116 16.70 -7.96 -11.85
CA GLU A 116 17.55 -9.16 -12.02
C GLU A 116 18.31 -9.20 -13.37
N THR A 117 17.87 -8.43 -14.35
CA THR A 117 18.46 -8.33 -15.69
C THR A 117 19.48 -7.20 -15.82
N GLY A 118 19.85 -6.54 -14.71
CA GLY A 118 20.83 -5.44 -14.70
C GLY A 118 20.28 -4.11 -15.22
N ILE A 119 18.98 -3.92 -15.27
CA ILE A 119 18.36 -2.64 -15.61
C ILE A 119 18.09 -1.85 -14.33
N HIS A 120 18.55 -0.63 -14.30
CA HIS A 120 18.32 0.33 -13.22
C HIS A 120 17.06 1.15 -13.50
N TYR A 121 16.15 1.14 -12.56
CA TYR A 121 14.94 1.95 -12.58
C TYR A 121 14.98 2.97 -11.45
N LYS A 122 14.97 4.24 -11.83
CA LYS A 122 14.97 5.33 -10.87
C LYS A 122 13.81 6.27 -11.14
N SER A 123 13.02 6.55 -10.11
CA SER A 123 11.98 7.56 -10.11
C SER A 123 12.17 8.43 -8.89
N LYS A 124 12.41 9.71 -9.09
CA LYS A 124 12.45 10.66 -7.97
C LYS A 124 11.10 10.71 -7.28
N MET A 125 11.09 11.15 -6.03
CA MET A 125 9.85 11.37 -5.29
C MET A 125 8.90 12.24 -6.09
N ALA A 126 7.74 11.70 -6.44
CA ALA A 126 6.72 12.39 -7.22
C ALA A 126 5.35 12.27 -6.57
N PRO A 127 4.49 13.29 -6.71
CA PRO A 127 3.20 13.33 -6.07
C PRO A 127 2.18 12.41 -6.73
N PHE A 128 1.25 11.95 -5.93
CA PHE A 128 0.01 11.33 -6.38
C PHE A 128 -1.18 11.82 -5.56
N PHE A 129 -2.34 11.81 -6.17
CA PHE A 129 -3.57 12.28 -5.59
C PHE A 129 -4.65 11.22 -5.75
N ARG A 130 -5.51 11.09 -4.73
CA ARG A 130 -6.68 10.24 -4.79
C ARG A 130 -7.89 10.98 -4.21
N ILE A 131 -9.02 10.81 -4.85
CA ILE A 131 -10.30 11.30 -4.38
C ILE A 131 -11.31 10.17 -4.40
N GLY A 132 -12.13 10.07 -3.40
CA GLY A 132 -13.11 9.00 -3.34
C GLY A 132 -14.09 9.13 -2.20
N VAL A 133 -14.89 8.09 -2.02
CA VAL A 133 -15.90 8.01 -0.97
C VAL A 133 -15.87 6.63 -0.35
N ASP A 134 -15.84 6.57 0.96
CA ASP A 134 -16.03 5.35 1.74
C ASP A 134 -17.47 5.27 2.25
N TYR A 135 -18.01 4.08 2.24
CA TYR A 135 -19.32 3.75 2.79
C TYR A 135 -19.12 2.92 4.06
N ASN A 136 -19.64 3.41 5.18
CA ASN A 136 -19.65 2.70 6.44
C ASN A 136 -20.76 1.63 6.41
N THR A 137 -20.36 0.36 6.35
CA THR A 137 -21.29 -0.77 6.31
C THR A 137 -22.02 -1.00 7.62
N MET A 138 -21.50 -0.43 8.72
CA MET A 138 -22.04 -0.60 10.06
C MET A 138 -22.77 0.65 10.59
N ALA A 139 -23.16 1.56 9.71
CA ALA A 139 -23.77 2.85 10.08
C ALA A 139 -25.01 2.75 10.98
N LYS A 140 -25.75 1.64 10.93
CA LYS A 140 -26.96 1.37 11.73
C LYS A 140 -26.66 0.73 13.09
N LYS A 141 -25.43 0.34 13.39
CA LYS A 141 -25.07 -0.29 14.67
C LYS A 141 -24.81 0.77 15.75
N LYS A 142 -25.10 0.42 17.01
CA LYS A 142 -24.89 1.30 18.18
C LYS A 142 -23.42 1.70 18.38
N GLU A 143 -22.48 0.90 17.92
CA GLU A 143 -21.05 1.23 17.98
C GLU A 143 -20.67 2.20 16.87
N LYS A 144 -20.63 3.48 17.21
CA LYS A 144 -20.37 4.60 16.29
C LYS A 144 -18.88 4.82 15.99
N ASN A 145 -17.97 4.11 16.68
CA ASN A 145 -16.52 4.45 16.69
C ASN A 145 -15.63 3.45 15.97
N SER A 146 -16.10 2.21 15.80
CA SER A 146 -15.37 1.15 15.07
C SER A 146 -16.29 0.59 14.00
N TYR A 147 -15.81 0.51 12.76
CA TYR A 147 -16.63 0.07 11.63
C TYR A 147 -15.80 -0.50 10.48
N LEU A 148 -16.48 -1.35 9.71
CA LEU A 148 -16.01 -1.77 8.40
C LEU A 148 -16.50 -0.78 7.35
N TYR A 149 -15.66 -0.54 6.36
CA TYR A 149 -16.03 0.33 5.23
C TYR A 149 -15.61 -0.27 3.89
N ALA A 150 -16.36 0.07 2.87
CA ALA A 150 -16.04 -0.18 1.49
C ALA A 150 -15.99 1.15 0.74
N GLY A 151 -14.99 1.35 -0.10
CA GLY A 151 -14.79 2.63 -0.77
C GLY A 151 -14.37 2.47 -2.22
N LEU A 152 -14.60 3.54 -2.96
CA LEU A 152 -14.11 3.72 -4.33
C LEU A 152 -13.25 4.97 -4.38
N ARG A 153 -12.12 4.89 -5.09
CA ARG A 153 -11.22 6.01 -5.31
C ARG A 153 -10.85 6.12 -6.78
N TYR A 154 -10.74 7.33 -7.24
CA TYR A 154 -10.06 7.67 -8.48
C TYR A 154 -8.73 8.33 -8.14
N ALA A 155 -7.69 7.93 -8.85
CA ALA A 155 -6.34 8.36 -8.54
C ALA A 155 -5.53 8.70 -9.79
N PHE A 156 -4.58 9.60 -9.63
CA PHE A 156 -3.64 9.94 -10.68
C PHE A 156 -2.27 10.34 -10.13
N SER A 157 -1.26 10.11 -10.96
CA SER A 157 0.12 10.52 -10.69
C SER A 157 0.78 10.94 -12.00
N SER A 158 1.61 11.99 -11.90
CA SER A 158 2.50 12.41 -12.97
C SER A 158 3.92 12.49 -12.41
N PHE A 159 4.85 11.83 -13.07
CA PHE A 159 6.19 11.63 -12.54
C PHE A 159 7.23 11.59 -13.67
N LYS A 160 8.51 11.69 -13.29
CA LYS A 160 9.64 11.44 -14.17
C LYS A 160 10.37 10.20 -13.71
N TYR A 161 10.88 9.44 -14.66
CA TYR A 161 11.65 8.24 -14.37
C TYR A 161 12.80 8.06 -15.34
N ASP A 162 13.79 7.33 -14.89
CA ASP A 162 14.99 6.99 -15.60
C ASP A 162 15.05 5.48 -15.77
N VAL A 163 15.49 5.04 -16.94
CA VAL A 163 15.76 3.62 -17.21
C VAL A 163 17.14 3.52 -17.84
N SER A 164 18.03 2.80 -17.20
CA SER A 164 19.40 2.63 -17.68
C SER A 164 19.93 1.23 -17.42
N THR A 165 20.87 0.80 -18.20
CA THR A 165 21.69 -0.38 -17.89
C THR A 165 22.87 0.03 -17.03
N MET A 166 23.65 -0.96 -16.58
CA MET A 166 24.92 -0.71 -15.94
C MET A 166 25.79 0.17 -16.85
N PRO A 167 26.56 1.12 -16.28
CA PRO A 167 27.54 1.89 -17.04
C PRO A 167 28.49 0.93 -17.76
N ALA A 168 28.92 1.33 -18.97
CA ALA A 168 29.92 0.61 -19.75
C ALA A 168 31.33 0.61 -19.12
N ASP A 169 31.49 1.25 -17.98
CA ASP A 169 32.76 1.32 -17.21
C ASP A 169 33.03 0.04 -16.38
N ASP A 170 32.81 -1.14 -16.95
CA ASP A 170 33.41 -2.34 -16.43
C ASP A 170 34.91 -2.33 -16.86
N PRO A 171 35.86 -2.25 -15.92
CA PRO A 171 37.28 -2.22 -16.25
C PRO A 171 37.76 -3.46 -17.00
N ILE A 172 36.97 -4.54 -17.05
CA ILE A 172 37.26 -5.77 -17.77
C ILE A 172 36.65 -5.76 -19.18
N TRP A 173 35.46 -5.15 -19.37
CA TRP A 173 34.66 -5.23 -20.60
C TRP A 173 34.29 -3.87 -21.21
N GLY A 174 34.64 -2.75 -20.56
CA GLY A 174 34.20 -1.41 -20.93
C GLY A 174 34.50 -1.02 -22.38
N ASP A 175 35.69 -1.31 -22.86
CA ASP A 175 36.09 -1.06 -24.25
C ASP A 175 35.38 -1.96 -25.27
N ALA A 176 35.04 -3.19 -24.86
CA ALA A 176 34.32 -4.14 -25.71
C ALA A 176 32.85 -3.76 -25.91
N VAL A 177 32.21 -3.22 -24.87
CA VAL A 177 30.81 -2.79 -24.91
C VAL A 177 30.63 -1.50 -25.73
N GLY A 178 31.64 -0.64 -25.75
CA GLY A 178 31.66 0.59 -26.55
C GLY A 178 32.11 0.41 -28.02
N ASN A 179 32.53 -0.81 -28.41
CA ASN A 179 33.03 -1.04 -29.75
C ASN A 179 31.90 -1.50 -30.70
N PRO A 180 31.48 -0.64 -31.65
CA PRO A 180 30.41 -0.99 -32.60
C PRO A 180 30.74 -2.13 -33.55
N SER A 181 32.01 -2.58 -33.60
CA SER A 181 32.43 -3.73 -34.39
C SER A 181 32.16 -5.09 -33.73
N LEU A 182 31.90 -5.09 -32.42
CA LEU A 182 31.47 -6.27 -31.70
C LEU A 182 29.93 -6.28 -31.73
N GLY A 183 29.37 -6.75 -32.82
CA GLY A 183 27.92 -6.85 -32.96
C GLY A 183 27.30 -7.76 -31.89
N ASP A 184 26.11 -7.41 -31.44
CA ASP A 184 25.30 -8.11 -30.40
C ASP A 184 25.17 -9.62 -30.58
N GLY A 185 25.38 -10.13 -31.77
CA GLY A 185 25.26 -11.55 -32.09
C GLY A 185 26.33 -12.46 -31.46
N TYR A 186 27.45 -11.92 -31.00
CA TYR A 186 28.54 -12.74 -30.50
C TYR A 186 28.50 -13.03 -28.99
N TRP A 187 27.89 -12.13 -28.19
CA TRP A 187 27.95 -12.22 -26.73
C TRP A 187 26.58 -12.22 -26.06
N GLY A 188 25.50 -12.11 -26.80
CA GLY A 188 24.15 -12.08 -26.24
C GLY A 188 23.91 -10.92 -25.27
N GLY A 189 24.78 -9.93 -25.27
CA GLY A 189 24.70 -8.76 -24.40
C GLY A 189 23.89 -7.65 -25.02
N SER A 190 22.97 -7.05 -24.28
CA SER A 190 22.28 -5.84 -24.70
C SER A 190 23.24 -4.66 -24.68
N VAL A 191 23.16 -3.82 -25.71
CA VAL A 191 23.89 -2.54 -25.76
C VAL A 191 23.50 -1.68 -24.55
N PRO A 192 24.48 -1.11 -23.81
CA PRO A 192 24.18 -0.19 -22.73
C PRO A 192 23.34 0.98 -23.20
N PHE A 193 22.30 1.29 -22.49
CA PHE A 193 21.45 2.42 -22.77
C PHE A 193 21.16 3.23 -21.51
N SER A 194 20.88 4.50 -21.68
CA SER A 194 20.50 5.40 -20.60
C SER A 194 19.46 6.40 -21.10
N HIS A 195 18.24 6.20 -20.65
CA HIS A 195 17.12 7.10 -20.95
C HIS A 195 16.70 7.82 -19.69
N LEU A 196 17.04 9.09 -19.59
CA LEU A 196 16.86 9.91 -18.40
C LEU A 196 15.71 10.90 -18.57
N GLY A 197 14.98 11.15 -17.47
CA GLY A 197 13.96 12.19 -17.40
C GLY A 197 12.70 11.91 -18.22
N MET A 198 12.41 10.64 -18.54
CA MET A 198 11.21 10.26 -19.24
C MET A 198 9.97 10.63 -18.40
N LYS A 199 8.95 11.17 -19.05
CA LYS A 199 7.70 11.57 -18.39
C LYS A 199 6.73 10.40 -18.39
N GLY A 200 6.10 10.17 -17.24
CA GLY A 200 5.03 9.20 -17.06
C GLY A 200 3.81 9.84 -16.42
N SER A 201 2.63 9.41 -16.85
CA SER A 201 1.35 9.77 -16.23
C SER A 201 0.47 8.54 -16.18
N VAL A 202 -0.08 8.25 -15.02
CA VAL A 202 -0.94 7.08 -14.81
C VAL A 202 -2.19 7.48 -14.03
N GLN A 203 -3.32 6.98 -14.48
CA GLN A 203 -4.62 7.13 -13.84
C GLN A 203 -5.18 5.72 -13.53
N TRP A 204 -5.81 5.59 -12.37
CA TRP A 204 -6.34 4.30 -11.94
C TRP A 204 -7.56 4.46 -11.03
N LEU A 205 -8.33 3.39 -10.94
CA LEU A 205 -9.42 3.23 -9.99
C LEU A 205 -8.97 2.29 -8.85
N GLU A 206 -9.44 2.58 -7.64
CA GLU A 206 -9.21 1.70 -6.49
C GLU A 206 -10.54 1.28 -5.86
N ILE A 207 -10.66 0.00 -5.55
CA ILE A 207 -11.66 -0.54 -4.63
C ILE A 207 -10.96 -0.74 -3.29
N VAL A 208 -11.53 -0.17 -2.24
CA VAL A 208 -10.96 -0.21 -0.89
C VAL A 208 -11.91 -0.93 0.04
N LEU A 209 -11.39 -1.88 0.78
CA LEU A 209 -12.08 -2.55 1.89
C LEU A 209 -11.24 -2.36 3.14
N GLY A 210 -11.83 -1.84 4.20
CA GLY A 210 -11.06 -1.56 5.40
C GLY A 210 -11.88 -1.62 6.68
N VAL A 211 -11.13 -1.61 7.76
CA VAL A 211 -11.62 -1.53 9.12
C VAL A 211 -11.01 -0.33 9.82
N LYS A 212 -11.83 0.39 10.57
CA LYS A 212 -11.41 1.45 11.46
C LYS A 212 -11.78 1.07 12.88
N VAL A 213 -10.80 1.14 13.77
CA VAL A 213 -10.97 0.80 15.19
C VAL A 213 -10.54 1.99 16.04
N ARG A 214 -11.37 2.37 16.98
CA ARG A 214 -11.02 3.37 17.98
C ARG A 214 -10.11 2.76 19.03
N ILE A 215 -8.95 3.39 19.28
CA ILE A 215 -8.00 2.94 20.28
C ILE A 215 -8.14 3.79 21.56
N TYR A 216 -8.03 5.10 21.40
CA TYR A 216 -8.03 6.00 22.55
C TYR A 216 -8.57 7.37 22.16
N LYS A 217 -9.59 7.86 22.89
CA LYS A 217 -10.21 9.19 22.67
C LYS A 217 -10.44 9.48 21.17
N ASN A 218 -9.64 10.35 20.58
CA ASN A 218 -9.71 10.79 19.19
C ASN A 218 -8.79 9.98 18.26
N PHE A 219 -7.96 9.09 18.81
CA PHE A 219 -7.07 8.25 18.03
C PHE A 219 -7.76 6.96 17.60
N ASN A 220 -7.66 6.69 16.33
CA ASN A 220 -8.15 5.47 15.70
C ASN A 220 -7.02 4.85 14.87
N MET A 221 -7.14 3.58 14.64
CA MET A 221 -6.27 2.81 13.77
C MET A 221 -7.09 2.28 12.60
N GLY A 222 -6.54 2.37 11.40
CA GLY A 222 -7.18 1.89 10.20
C GLY A 222 -6.33 0.83 9.53
N TRP A 223 -6.99 -0.18 9.00
CA TRP A 223 -6.39 -1.19 8.16
C TRP A 223 -7.23 -1.35 6.91
N SER A 224 -6.60 -1.33 5.74
CA SER A 224 -7.34 -1.51 4.50
C SER A 224 -6.56 -2.29 3.46
N VAL A 225 -7.32 -3.00 2.64
CA VAL A 225 -6.86 -3.66 1.42
C VAL A 225 -7.39 -2.85 0.25
N ARG A 226 -6.52 -2.57 -0.71
CA ARG A 226 -6.81 -1.78 -1.90
C ARG A 226 -6.55 -2.60 -3.14
N MET A 227 -7.54 -2.74 -4.01
CA MET A 227 -7.39 -3.30 -5.35
C MET A 227 -7.37 -2.13 -6.34
N LYS A 228 -6.29 -2.03 -7.12
CA LYS A 228 -6.00 -0.91 -8.00
C LYS A 228 -6.05 -1.39 -9.45
N TYR A 229 -6.83 -0.70 -10.28
CA TYR A 229 -7.03 -1.02 -11.69
C TYR A 229 -6.58 0.15 -12.55
N LYS A 230 -5.54 -0.05 -13.33
CA LYS A 230 -5.01 0.97 -14.24
C LYS A 230 -6.01 1.23 -15.36
N THR A 231 -6.45 2.49 -15.50
CA THR A 231 -7.42 2.91 -16.53
C THR A 231 -6.71 3.57 -17.71
N LYS A 232 -5.74 4.44 -17.44
CA LYS A 232 -4.99 5.14 -18.47
C LYS A 232 -3.54 5.26 -18.06
N ALA A 233 -2.63 5.08 -19.00
CA ALA A 233 -1.23 5.31 -18.80
C ALA A 233 -0.63 5.96 -20.06
N SER A 234 0.24 6.93 -19.84
CA SER A 234 1.12 7.50 -20.84
C SER A 234 2.53 7.38 -20.29
N THR A 235 3.40 6.73 -21.04
CA THR A 235 4.80 6.48 -20.65
C THR A 235 5.74 7.01 -21.74
N GLY A 236 7.00 7.14 -21.39
CA GLY A 236 8.03 7.52 -22.37
C GLY A 236 8.20 6.47 -23.46
N GLU A 237 8.81 6.87 -24.57
CA GLU A 237 8.98 6.06 -25.77
C GLU A 237 9.93 4.86 -25.57
N TYR A 238 10.93 5.01 -24.70
CA TYR A 238 12.03 4.06 -24.51
C TYR A 238 11.87 3.14 -23.31
N GLY A 239 10.64 2.84 -22.90
CA GLY A 239 10.36 1.84 -21.87
C GLY A 239 9.35 2.27 -20.81
N ASN A 240 8.79 1.29 -20.17
CA ASN A 240 7.80 1.50 -19.09
C ASN A 240 8.51 1.72 -17.75
N PRO A 241 7.93 2.52 -16.86
CA PRO A 241 8.43 2.64 -15.49
C PRO A 241 8.27 1.32 -14.74
N TRP A 242 9.21 1.03 -13.85
CA TRP A 242 9.08 -0.10 -12.94
C TRP A 242 8.00 0.13 -11.88
N TYR A 243 7.99 1.35 -11.36
CA TYR A 243 7.13 1.78 -10.26
C TYR A 243 6.42 3.09 -10.61
N VAL A 244 5.16 3.17 -10.22
CA VAL A 244 4.32 4.36 -10.34
C VAL A 244 3.96 4.85 -8.93
N PRO A 245 4.24 6.12 -8.59
CA PRO A 245 3.92 6.68 -7.29
C PRO A 245 2.45 6.47 -6.92
N GLY A 246 2.21 5.92 -5.75
CA GLY A 246 0.88 5.59 -5.25
C GLY A 246 0.19 4.37 -5.86
N TYR A 247 0.55 4.00 -7.08
CA TYR A 247 -0.01 2.80 -7.74
C TYR A 247 0.74 1.53 -7.39
N GLY A 248 2.07 1.57 -7.42
CA GLY A 248 2.95 0.40 -7.22
C GLY A 248 3.63 -0.04 -8.51
N LYS A 249 3.96 -1.33 -8.66
CA LYS A 249 4.59 -1.87 -9.87
C LYS A 249 3.71 -1.63 -11.10
N PHE A 250 4.33 -1.30 -12.24
CA PHE A 250 3.62 -0.99 -13.48
C PHE A 250 3.00 -2.25 -14.11
N LYS A 251 1.79 -2.61 -13.66
CA LYS A 251 0.99 -3.74 -14.12
C LYS A 251 -0.43 -3.27 -14.45
N SER A 252 -1.27 -4.13 -14.99
CA SER A 252 -2.68 -3.81 -15.27
C SER A 252 -3.48 -3.62 -13.99
N ASN A 253 -3.19 -4.43 -12.97
CA ASN A 253 -3.80 -4.36 -11.66
C ASN A 253 -2.76 -4.56 -10.56
N ASN A 254 -2.98 -3.94 -9.42
CA ASN A 254 -2.17 -4.09 -8.22
C ASN A 254 -3.06 -4.28 -6.99
N MET A 255 -2.50 -4.94 -6.00
CA MET A 255 -3.09 -5.05 -4.67
C MET A 255 -2.14 -4.38 -3.68
N GLY A 256 -2.71 -3.63 -2.73
CA GLY A 256 -1.95 -2.97 -1.68
C GLY A 256 -2.64 -3.11 -0.34
N ILE A 257 -1.85 -3.05 0.70
CA ILE A 257 -2.31 -3.01 2.09
C ILE A 257 -1.87 -1.66 2.64
N THR A 258 -2.74 -1.01 3.42
CA THR A 258 -2.41 0.23 4.15
C THR A 258 -2.68 0.04 5.62
N TYR A 259 -1.83 0.63 6.42
CA TYR A 259 -1.94 0.70 7.86
C TYR A 259 -1.88 2.14 8.30
N SER A 260 -2.99 2.69 8.74
CA SER A 260 -3.16 4.13 8.95
C SER A 260 -3.38 4.47 10.42
N LEU A 261 -2.69 5.50 10.87
CA LEU A 261 -3.03 6.19 12.10
C LEU A 261 -4.01 7.33 11.77
N ILE A 262 -5.15 7.34 12.46
CA ILE A 262 -6.27 8.22 12.17
C ILE A 262 -6.56 9.07 13.40
N TYR A 263 -6.55 10.39 13.24
CA TYR A 263 -6.93 11.33 14.28
C TYR A 263 -8.24 12.02 13.94
N LYS A 264 -9.21 11.95 14.86
CA LYS A 264 -10.47 12.68 14.74
C LYS A 264 -10.27 14.08 15.28
N LEU A 265 -10.50 15.11 14.45
CA LEU A 265 -10.45 16.50 14.89
C LEU A 265 -11.57 16.78 15.91
N PRO A 266 -11.26 17.46 17.00
CA PRO A 266 -12.24 17.89 17.99
C PRO A 266 -12.94 19.19 17.49
N LEU A 267 -13.79 19.04 16.45
CA LEU A 267 -14.58 20.13 15.89
C LEU A 267 -16.05 19.98 16.29
#